data_15500584945d186f5c68fd87746c264a
#
_entry.id   15500584945d186f5c68fd87746c264a
#
_cell.length_a   1.000
_cell.length_b   1.000
_cell.length_c   1.000
_cell.angle_alpha   90.00
_cell.angle_beta   90.00
_cell.angle_gamma   90.00
#
_symmetry.space_group_name_H-M   'P 1'
#
loop_
_entity.id
_entity.type
_entity.pdbx_description
1 polymer ?
#
loop_
_entity_poly.entity_id
_entity_poly.type
_entity_poly.pdbx_seq_one_letter_code
_entity_poly.pdbx_strand_id
1 'polypeptide(L)'
;MKKILKLYQNVENSVSYLFSNNCNERKLLKEKFKRKKIIFLDLGCNLGSYTDLVNKSLKTKKIYIFEPSKVCFKFLQEKYKAKKINIFNKALSNKKKVLKFYEKEIISQSTLNNKKSKVFNTVKNRSIYNINCITLDEFYKINNLGEIYDLVKIDCEGEDYNIIKGAKNLLKKNLIKLLKIEIEFEKNNFYDIINYLNQFNYRLTSFSKVKFNKNQSINHIDAYFEKNN
;
A
#
# COMPACT_ATOMS: atom_id res chain seq x y z
N MET A 1 10.75 20.44 10.37
CA MET A 1 10.32 19.12 9.88
C MET A 1 8.91 18.75 10.38
N LYS A 2 8.64 18.67 11.71
CA LYS A 2 7.30 18.35 12.27
C LYS A 2 6.18 19.25 11.76
N LYS A 3 6.40 20.56 11.66
CA LYS A 3 5.40 21.55 11.22
C LYS A 3 5.01 21.39 9.74
N ILE A 4 6.00 21.09 8.87
CA ILE A 4 5.79 20.86 7.44
C ILE A 4 5.04 19.52 7.21
N LEU A 5 5.44 18.46 7.92
CA LEU A 5 4.76 17.16 7.84
C LEU A 5 3.33 17.23 8.35
N LYS A 6 3.09 18.02 9.43
CA LYS A 6 1.74 18.24 9.96
C LYS A 6 0.86 19.06 9.01
N LEU A 7 1.45 20.07 8.33
CA LEU A 7 0.75 20.85 7.32
C LEU A 7 0.39 19.96 6.11
N TYR A 8 1.33 19.16 5.64
CA TYR A 8 1.13 18.21 4.54
C TYR A 8 0.05 17.19 4.87
N GLN A 9 0.08 16.63 6.07
CA GLN A 9 -0.94 15.69 6.57
C GLN A 9 -2.33 16.32 6.69
N ASN A 10 -2.40 17.59 7.12
CA ASN A 10 -3.67 18.32 7.19
C ASN A 10 -4.22 18.59 5.80
N VAL A 11 -3.38 18.95 4.83
CA VAL A 11 -3.79 19.15 3.42
C VAL A 11 -4.23 17.82 2.81
N GLU A 12 -3.46 16.75 2.97
CA GLU A 12 -3.77 15.42 2.45
C GLU A 12 -5.09 14.87 3.06
N ASN A 13 -5.26 15.02 4.37
CA ASN A 13 -6.49 14.63 5.06
C ASN A 13 -7.69 15.49 4.65
N SER A 14 -7.52 16.80 4.46
CA SER A 14 -8.58 17.71 4.05
C SER A 14 -8.99 17.48 2.60
N VAL A 15 -8.03 17.31 1.70
CA VAL A 15 -8.28 17.04 0.27
C VAL A 15 -8.90 15.63 0.10
N SER A 16 -8.39 14.61 0.78
CA SER A 16 -8.97 13.27 0.73
C SER A 16 -10.38 13.22 1.32
N TYR A 17 -10.66 14.04 2.33
CA TYR A 17 -12.00 14.12 2.95
C TYR A 17 -13.01 14.88 2.06
N LEU A 18 -12.58 15.92 1.38
CA LEU A 18 -13.44 16.76 0.52
C LEU A 18 -13.78 16.10 -0.83
N PHE A 19 -12.90 15.27 -1.36
CA PHE A 19 -13.12 14.52 -2.62
C PHE A 19 -13.43 13.04 -2.39
N SER A 20 -13.99 12.71 -1.23
CA SER A 20 -14.00 11.35 -0.73
C SER A 20 -15.01 10.42 -1.39
N ASN A 21 -14.51 9.59 -2.28
CA ASN A 21 -14.94 8.20 -2.43
C ASN A 21 -14.66 7.36 -1.14
N ASN A 22 -14.01 7.95 -0.12
CA ASN A 22 -13.69 7.31 1.16
C ASN A 22 -14.93 6.86 1.94
N CYS A 23 -16.09 7.50 1.72
CA CYS A 23 -17.34 7.07 2.33
C CYS A 23 -17.76 5.68 1.79
N ASN A 24 -17.61 5.47 0.48
CA ASN A 24 -17.91 4.18 -0.14
C ASN A 24 -16.91 3.10 0.26
N GLU A 25 -15.63 3.45 0.40
CA GLU A 25 -14.59 2.53 0.87
C GLU A 25 -14.81 2.10 2.32
N ARG A 26 -15.11 3.04 3.21
CA ARG A 26 -15.45 2.72 4.61
C ARG A 26 -16.66 1.80 4.71
N LYS A 27 -17.68 2.03 3.89
CA LYS A 27 -18.87 1.18 3.84
C LYS A 27 -18.50 -0.22 3.36
N LEU A 28 -17.77 -0.33 2.25
CA LEU A 28 -17.29 -1.59 1.70
C LEU A 28 -16.51 -2.40 2.75
N LEU A 29 -15.52 -1.79 3.42
CA LEU A 29 -14.72 -2.46 4.43
C LEU A 29 -15.54 -2.89 5.65
N LYS A 30 -16.47 -2.04 6.14
CA LYS A 30 -17.36 -2.37 7.23
C LYS A 30 -18.30 -3.53 6.90
N GLU A 31 -18.81 -3.58 5.69
CA GLU A 31 -19.67 -4.66 5.21
C GLU A 31 -18.89 -5.98 5.09
N LYS A 32 -17.67 -5.94 4.55
CA LYS A 32 -16.82 -7.13 4.41
C LYS A 32 -16.37 -7.71 5.75
N PHE A 33 -16.00 -6.86 6.69
CA PHE A 33 -15.39 -7.32 7.94
C PHE A 33 -16.31 -7.26 9.15
N LYS A 34 -17.61 -7.12 8.96
CA LYS A 34 -18.67 -7.09 10.01
C LYS A 34 -18.22 -7.70 11.34
N ARG A 35 -18.01 -6.87 12.38
CA ARG A 35 -17.65 -7.28 13.76
C ARG A 35 -16.38 -8.13 13.92
N LYS A 36 -15.72 -8.57 12.84
CA LYS A 36 -14.49 -9.36 12.88
C LYS A 36 -13.30 -8.50 13.31
N LYS A 37 -12.41 -9.05 14.14
CA LYS A 37 -11.10 -8.45 14.38
C LYS A 37 -10.16 -8.88 13.26
N ILE A 38 -9.58 -7.93 12.53
CA ILE A 38 -8.77 -8.19 11.34
C ILE A 38 -7.26 -8.04 11.61
N ILE A 39 -6.47 -8.75 10.81
CA ILE A 39 -5.04 -8.51 10.65
C ILE A 39 -4.86 -7.74 9.34
N PHE A 40 -4.27 -6.54 9.45
CA PHE A 40 -4.12 -5.61 8.36
C PHE A 40 -2.63 -5.34 8.07
N LEU A 41 -2.27 -5.38 6.78
CA LEU A 41 -0.98 -4.96 6.26
C LEU A 41 -1.15 -3.73 5.37
N ASP A 42 -0.37 -2.67 5.64
CA ASP A 42 -0.28 -1.46 4.84
C ASP A 42 1.11 -1.36 4.21
N LEU A 43 1.23 -1.70 2.93
CA LEU A 43 2.47 -1.71 2.18
C LEU A 43 2.57 -0.40 1.38
N GLY A 44 3.57 0.43 1.72
CA GLY A 44 3.66 1.81 1.25
C GLY A 44 2.70 2.72 2.00
N CYS A 45 2.79 2.73 3.33
CA CYS A 45 1.81 3.45 4.16
C CYS A 45 2.00 4.97 4.16
N ASN A 46 3.13 5.48 3.67
CA ASN A 46 3.47 6.91 3.65
C ASN A 46 3.31 7.55 5.04
N LEU A 47 2.43 8.53 5.22
CA LEU A 47 2.12 9.16 6.52
C LEU A 47 1.01 8.42 7.32
N GLY A 48 0.59 7.25 6.85
CA GLY A 48 -0.35 6.37 7.55
C GLY A 48 -1.81 6.78 7.46
N SER A 49 -2.21 7.55 6.45
CA SER A 49 -3.60 7.99 6.27
C SER A 49 -4.56 6.81 6.10
N TYR A 50 -4.17 5.81 5.30
CA TYR A 50 -4.97 4.61 5.11
C TYR A 50 -5.00 3.73 6.36
N THR A 51 -3.87 3.59 7.05
CA THR A 51 -3.81 2.92 8.37
C THR A 51 -4.77 3.55 9.36
N ASP A 52 -4.86 4.89 9.41
CA ASP A 52 -5.81 5.60 10.28
C ASP A 52 -7.26 5.33 9.88
N LEU A 53 -7.56 5.32 8.58
CA LEU A 53 -8.89 5.00 8.06
C LEU A 53 -9.33 3.60 8.51
N VAL A 54 -8.48 2.60 8.32
CA VAL A 54 -8.76 1.22 8.73
C VAL A 54 -8.93 1.11 10.24
N ASN A 55 -8.00 1.68 11.02
CA ASN A 55 -8.02 1.59 12.49
C ASN A 55 -9.21 2.32 13.12
N LYS A 56 -9.72 3.38 12.47
CA LYS A 56 -10.95 4.09 12.90
C LYS A 56 -12.23 3.39 12.47
N SER A 57 -12.18 2.62 11.39
CA SER A 57 -13.37 2.03 10.76
C SER A 57 -13.62 0.59 11.16
N LEU A 58 -12.58 -0.16 11.52
CA LEU A 58 -12.61 -1.59 11.76
C LEU A 58 -11.99 -1.94 13.13
N LYS A 59 -12.37 -3.10 13.67
CA LYS A 59 -11.68 -3.69 14.80
C LYS A 59 -10.43 -4.40 14.30
N THR A 60 -9.24 -3.94 14.73
CA THR A 60 -7.98 -4.54 14.34
C THR A 60 -7.43 -5.45 15.44
N LYS A 61 -6.91 -6.63 15.08
CA LYS A 61 -6.16 -7.54 15.95
C LYS A 61 -4.68 -7.19 15.92
N LYS A 62 -4.14 -7.00 14.71
CA LYS A 62 -2.75 -6.59 14.45
C LYS A 62 -2.70 -5.70 13.23
N ILE A 63 -1.77 -4.75 13.23
CA ILE A 63 -1.45 -3.91 12.09
C ILE A 63 0.06 -4.00 11.85
N TYR A 64 0.43 -4.27 10.60
CA TYR A 64 1.81 -4.26 10.12
C TYR A 64 1.93 -3.21 9.02
N ILE A 65 2.84 -2.27 9.15
CA ILE A 65 3.06 -1.23 8.15
C ILE A 65 4.50 -1.23 7.67
N PHE A 66 4.67 -1.04 6.36
CA PHE A 66 5.96 -0.98 5.69
C PHE A 66 6.12 0.36 5.01
N GLU A 67 7.20 1.05 5.35
CA GLU A 67 7.51 2.36 4.80
C GLU A 67 9.01 2.51 4.60
N PRO A 68 9.49 2.56 3.33
CA PRO A 68 10.91 2.70 3.03
C PRO A 68 11.46 4.11 3.29
N SER A 69 10.64 5.17 3.18
CA SER A 69 11.08 6.52 3.47
C SER A 69 11.50 6.68 4.93
N LYS A 70 12.76 7.07 5.13
CA LYS A 70 13.29 7.33 6.48
C LYS A 70 12.55 8.48 7.18
N VAL A 71 12.08 9.45 6.42
CA VAL A 71 11.33 10.61 6.96
C VAL A 71 9.95 10.15 7.42
N CYS A 72 9.21 9.42 6.57
CA CYS A 72 7.91 8.87 6.92
C CYS A 72 8.01 7.87 8.05
N PHE A 73 9.01 6.97 8.03
CA PHE A 73 9.20 5.99 9.09
C PHE A 73 9.37 6.65 10.47
N LYS A 74 10.23 7.67 10.59
CA LYS A 74 10.40 8.41 11.86
C LYS A 74 9.10 9.09 12.30
N PHE A 75 8.36 9.67 11.34
CA PHE A 75 7.07 10.28 11.63
C PHE A 75 6.06 9.24 12.15
N LEU A 76 5.98 8.07 11.51
CA LEU A 76 5.08 6.99 11.89
C LEU A 76 5.40 6.42 13.27
N GLN A 77 6.69 6.28 13.61
CA GLN A 77 7.10 5.85 14.94
C GLN A 77 6.54 6.78 16.03
N GLU A 78 6.65 8.10 15.85
CA GLU A 78 6.08 9.07 16.79
C GLU A 78 4.54 9.07 16.76
N LYS A 79 3.94 9.02 15.56
CA LYS A 79 2.48 9.02 15.38
C LYS A 79 1.80 7.84 16.08
N TYR A 80 2.43 6.67 16.01
CA TYR A 80 1.85 5.42 16.52
C TYR A 80 2.51 4.92 17.81
N LYS A 81 3.32 5.74 18.47
CA LYS A 81 4.08 5.36 19.67
C LYS A 81 3.22 4.71 20.77
N ALA A 82 2.00 5.21 20.98
CA ALA A 82 1.06 4.67 21.96
C ALA A 82 0.14 3.56 21.43
N LYS A 83 0.34 3.13 20.18
CA LYS A 83 -0.51 2.14 19.50
C LYS A 83 0.25 0.84 19.27
N LYS A 84 -0.45 -0.29 19.36
CA LYS A 84 0.11 -1.62 19.02
C LYS A 84 0.17 -1.81 17.51
N ILE A 85 0.99 -1.02 16.80
CA ILE A 85 1.23 -1.10 15.36
C ILE A 85 2.68 -1.47 15.13
N ASN A 86 2.92 -2.49 14.32
CA ASN A 86 4.26 -2.94 13.95
C ASN A 86 4.74 -2.17 12.73
N ILE A 87 5.83 -1.41 12.85
CA ILE A 87 6.33 -0.51 11.82
C ILE A 87 7.69 -1.00 11.34
N PHE A 88 7.85 -1.15 10.02
CA PHE A 88 9.07 -1.66 9.38
C PHE A 88 9.63 -0.64 8.38
N ASN A 89 10.87 -0.17 8.60
CA ASN A 89 11.59 0.62 7.60
C ASN A 89 12.24 -0.32 6.57
N LYS A 90 11.41 -0.90 5.72
CA LYS A 90 11.79 -1.83 4.66
C LYS A 90 10.94 -1.58 3.42
N ALA A 91 11.54 -1.85 2.26
CA ALA A 91 10.80 -1.98 1.03
C ALA A 91 10.42 -3.44 0.78
N LEU A 92 9.38 -3.65 0.01
CA LEU A 92 8.96 -4.97 -0.46
C LEU A 92 9.15 -5.06 -1.98
N SER A 93 9.44 -6.27 -2.48
CA SER A 93 9.60 -6.54 -3.91
C SER A 93 9.46 -8.04 -4.18
N ASN A 94 9.78 -8.49 -5.41
CA ASN A 94 9.70 -9.90 -5.81
C ASN A 94 10.87 -10.78 -5.35
N LYS A 95 11.94 -10.18 -4.82
CA LYS A 95 13.11 -10.89 -4.30
C LYS A 95 13.87 -10.04 -3.28
N LYS A 96 14.63 -10.71 -2.42
CA LYS A 96 15.58 -10.04 -1.52
C LYS A 96 16.67 -9.37 -2.32
N LYS A 97 16.85 -8.08 -2.13
CA LYS A 97 17.85 -7.26 -2.83
C LYS A 97 18.03 -5.91 -2.14
N VAL A 98 19.12 -5.23 -2.47
CA VAL A 98 19.30 -3.82 -2.11
C VAL A 98 18.96 -2.98 -3.33
N LEU A 99 18.09 -1.99 -3.16
CA LEU A 99 17.69 -1.07 -4.22
C LEU A 99 17.95 0.37 -3.81
N LYS A 100 18.15 1.24 -4.79
CA LYS A 100 18.14 2.69 -4.58
C LYS A 100 16.69 3.14 -4.35
N PHE A 101 16.49 3.87 -3.26
CA PHE A 101 15.23 4.56 -2.97
C PHE A 101 15.39 6.03 -3.25
N TYR A 102 14.49 6.56 -4.05
CA TYR A 102 14.44 7.97 -4.46
C TYR A 102 13.39 8.67 -3.61
N GLU A 103 13.83 9.25 -2.50
CA GLU A 103 12.96 10.05 -1.64
C GLU A 103 12.75 11.41 -2.29
N LYS A 104 11.52 11.72 -2.63
CA LYS A 104 11.14 12.95 -3.33
C LYS A 104 10.83 14.09 -2.36
N GLU A 105 10.84 15.34 -2.84
CA GLU A 105 10.33 16.49 -2.07
C GLU A 105 8.84 16.33 -1.78
N ILE A 106 8.07 15.85 -2.75
CA ILE A 106 6.71 15.37 -2.55
C ILE A 106 6.80 13.91 -2.10
N ILE A 107 6.68 13.69 -0.81
CA ILE A 107 6.97 12.40 -0.16
C ILE A 107 6.11 11.26 -0.72
N SER A 108 4.84 11.53 -1.06
CA SER A 108 3.93 10.54 -1.66
C SER A 108 4.38 10.02 -3.03
N GLN A 109 5.35 10.67 -3.67
CA GLN A 109 5.90 10.27 -4.96
C GLN A 109 7.28 9.61 -4.84
N SER A 110 7.70 9.24 -3.63
CA SER A 110 8.96 8.54 -3.40
C SER A 110 8.90 7.11 -3.91
N THR A 111 9.93 6.62 -4.62
CA THR A 111 9.86 5.36 -5.38
C THR A 111 11.19 4.60 -5.41
N LEU A 112 11.13 3.30 -5.61
CA LEU A 112 12.28 2.45 -5.95
C LEU A 112 12.63 2.52 -7.45
N ASN A 113 11.75 3.06 -8.29
CA ASN A 113 11.91 3.05 -9.74
C ASN A 113 11.76 4.44 -10.35
N ASN A 114 12.87 5.17 -10.43
CA ASN A 114 12.89 6.54 -10.98
C ASN A 114 12.65 6.61 -12.50
N LYS A 115 12.66 5.47 -13.23
CA LYS A 115 12.56 5.47 -14.71
C LYS A 115 11.14 5.31 -15.26
N LYS A 116 10.17 4.92 -14.46
CA LYS A 116 8.85 4.44 -14.94
C LYS A 116 7.77 5.51 -15.10
N SER A 117 8.02 6.78 -14.79
CA SER A 117 6.99 7.81 -14.97
C SER A 117 7.59 9.17 -15.36
N LYS A 118 7.04 9.79 -16.41
CA LYS A 118 7.35 11.19 -16.77
C LYS A 118 7.00 12.16 -15.63
N VAL A 119 5.94 11.88 -14.87
CA VAL A 119 5.50 12.70 -13.74
C VAL A 119 6.50 12.64 -12.59
N PHE A 120 7.11 11.48 -12.31
CA PHE A 120 8.12 11.34 -11.25
C PHE A 120 9.43 12.07 -11.54
N ASN A 121 9.72 12.36 -12.81
CA ASN A 121 10.94 13.09 -13.18
C ASN A 121 10.83 14.61 -12.97
N THR A 122 9.61 15.14 -12.79
CA THR A 122 9.39 16.59 -12.55
C THR A 122 9.62 16.99 -11.11
N VAL A 123 9.50 16.04 -10.16
CA VAL A 123 9.72 16.29 -8.73
C VAL A 123 11.16 15.96 -8.36
N LYS A 124 11.85 16.95 -7.77
CA LYS A 124 13.24 16.80 -7.34
C LYS A 124 13.39 15.71 -6.28
N ASN A 125 14.53 15.00 -6.31
CA ASN A 125 14.91 14.11 -5.25
C ASN A 125 15.39 14.92 -4.03
N ARG A 126 14.82 14.64 -2.86
CA ARG A 126 15.29 15.16 -1.58
C ARG A 126 16.54 14.40 -1.13
N SER A 127 16.52 13.07 -1.30
CA SER A 127 17.66 12.20 -1.02
C SER A 127 17.57 10.91 -1.82
N ILE A 128 18.72 10.27 -2.03
CA ILE A 128 18.82 8.95 -2.67
C ILE A 128 19.67 8.09 -1.76
N TYR A 129 19.16 6.91 -1.39
CA TYR A 129 19.88 5.97 -0.53
C TYR A 129 19.50 4.52 -0.83
N ASN A 130 20.34 3.61 -0.36
CA ASN A 130 20.08 2.19 -0.48
C ASN A 130 19.08 1.72 0.58
N ILE A 131 18.11 0.88 0.19
CA ILE A 131 17.15 0.24 1.08
C ILE A 131 17.13 -1.26 0.87
N ASN A 132 17.02 -2.01 1.97
CA ASN A 132 16.85 -3.46 1.91
C ASN A 132 15.41 -3.79 1.51
N CYS A 133 15.27 -4.57 0.44
CA CYS A 133 14.01 -5.14 0.01
C CYS A 133 13.94 -6.61 0.42
N ILE A 134 12.77 -7.04 0.86
CA ILE A 134 12.43 -8.44 1.11
C ILE A 134 11.16 -8.80 0.35
N THR A 135 10.83 -10.08 0.26
CA THR A 135 9.53 -10.52 -0.23
C THR A 135 8.52 -10.59 0.92
N LEU A 136 7.24 -10.50 0.60
CA LEU A 136 6.20 -10.68 1.62
C LEU A 136 6.18 -12.13 2.14
N ASP A 137 6.47 -13.11 1.28
CA ASP A 137 6.65 -14.51 1.67
C ASP A 137 7.80 -14.69 2.68
N GLU A 138 8.95 -14.03 2.42
CA GLU A 138 10.10 -14.09 3.33
C GLU A 138 9.79 -13.43 4.67
N PHE A 139 9.14 -12.25 4.66
CA PHE A 139 8.70 -11.59 5.88
C PHE A 139 7.81 -12.50 6.72
N TYR A 140 6.82 -13.13 6.09
CA TYR A 140 5.92 -14.06 6.76
C TYR A 140 6.66 -15.24 7.40
N LYS A 141 7.60 -15.83 6.66
CA LYS A 141 8.42 -16.97 7.13
C LYS A 141 9.34 -16.59 8.30
N ILE A 142 10.08 -15.49 8.17
CA ILE A 142 11.04 -15.05 9.19
C ILE A 142 10.35 -14.73 10.53
N ASN A 143 9.18 -14.14 10.47
CA ASN A 143 8.44 -13.77 11.67
C ASN A 143 7.54 -14.90 12.18
N ASN A 144 7.54 -16.08 11.54
CA ASN A 144 6.77 -17.27 11.90
C ASN A 144 5.32 -16.93 12.29
N LEU A 145 4.66 -16.15 11.45
CA LEU A 145 3.41 -15.48 11.84
C LEU A 145 2.25 -16.46 12.00
N GLY A 146 2.18 -17.52 11.16
CA GLY A 146 1.09 -18.51 11.19
C GLY A 146 -0.31 -17.89 11.00
N GLU A 147 -0.37 -16.64 10.53
CA GLU A 147 -1.58 -15.80 10.52
C GLU A 147 -2.16 -15.68 9.12
N ILE A 148 -3.46 -15.45 9.06
CA ILE A 148 -4.15 -15.07 7.83
C ILE A 148 -4.28 -13.54 7.83
N TYR A 149 -3.81 -12.89 6.77
CA TYR A 149 -4.00 -11.49 6.55
C TYR A 149 -5.40 -11.23 5.98
N ASP A 150 -6.22 -10.55 6.74
CA ASP A 150 -7.59 -10.24 6.32
C ASP A 150 -7.63 -9.16 5.25
N LEU A 151 -6.78 -8.14 5.37
CA LEU A 151 -6.63 -7.05 4.42
C LEU A 151 -5.15 -6.76 4.18
N VAL A 152 -4.74 -6.72 2.91
CA VAL A 152 -3.42 -6.24 2.48
C VAL A 152 -3.62 -5.11 1.49
N LYS A 153 -3.18 -3.89 1.83
CA LYS A 153 -3.11 -2.75 0.90
C LYS A 153 -1.71 -2.70 0.31
N ILE A 154 -1.63 -2.56 -1.01
CA ILE A 154 -0.41 -2.37 -1.78
C ILE A 154 -0.54 -1.06 -2.57
N ASP A 155 0.36 -0.12 -2.29
CA ASP A 155 0.41 1.20 -2.93
C ASP A 155 1.86 1.69 -2.77
N CYS A 156 2.72 1.20 -3.65
CA CYS A 156 4.17 1.31 -3.55
C CYS A 156 4.82 1.95 -4.78
N GLU A 157 4.08 2.84 -5.42
CA GLU A 157 4.60 3.75 -6.45
C GLU A 157 5.40 3.01 -7.55
N GLY A 158 4.79 1.93 -8.08
CA GLY A 158 5.29 1.16 -9.22
C GLY A 158 6.02 -0.14 -8.89
N GLU A 159 6.11 -0.53 -7.61
CA GLU A 159 6.58 -1.86 -7.20
C GLU A 159 5.43 -2.85 -6.94
N ASP A 160 4.17 -2.43 -7.09
CA ASP A 160 2.96 -3.18 -6.71
C ASP A 160 2.94 -4.57 -7.32
N TYR A 161 3.17 -4.70 -8.63
CA TYR A 161 3.23 -6.00 -9.31
C TYR A 161 4.38 -6.89 -8.81
N ASN A 162 5.56 -6.31 -8.52
CA ASN A 162 6.66 -7.06 -7.95
C ASN A 162 6.36 -7.56 -6.54
N ILE A 163 5.68 -6.75 -5.73
CA ILE A 163 5.26 -7.14 -4.37
C ILE A 163 4.29 -8.31 -4.43
N ILE A 164 3.32 -8.28 -5.34
CA ILE A 164 2.38 -9.40 -5.56
C ILE A 164 3.13 -10.68 -5.95
N LYS A 165 4.12 -10.59 -6.83
CA LYS A 165 4.99 -11.74 -7.18
C LYS A 165 5.79 -12.25 -5.98
N GLY A 166 6.19 -11.35 -5.08
CA GLY A 166 6.88 -11.69 -3.82
C GLY A 166 5.96 -12.28 -2.73
N ALA A 167 4.65 -12.36 -2.98
CA ALA A 167 3.65 -12.96 -2.11
C ALA A 167 3.12 -14.30 -2.64
N LYS A 168 3.83 -14.94 -3.59
CA LYS A 168 3.38 -16.14 -4.31
C LYS A 168 2.88 -17.25 -3.39
N ASN A 169 3.63 -17.58 -2.33
CA ASN A 169 3.26 -18.66 -1.41
C ASN A 169 2.06 -18.28 -0.54
N LEU A 170 1.97 -17.01 -0.11
CA LEU A 170 0.81 -16.51 0.63
C LEU A 170 -0.47 -16.59 -0.20
N LEU A 171 -0.39 -16.20 -1.48
CA LEU A 171 -1.50 -16.31 -2.43
C LEU A 171 -1.91 -17.78 -2.66
N LYS A 172 -0.93 -18.65 -2.94
CA LYS A 172 -1.17 -20.08 -3.16
C LYS A 172 -1.83 -20.75 -1.96
N LYS A 173 -1.40 -20.40 -0.74
CA LYS A 173 -1.91 -20.98 0.52
C LYS A 173 -3.17 -20.27 1.05
N ASN A 174 -3.74 -19.32 0.31
CA ASN A 174 -4.91 -18.54 0.72
C ASN A 174 -4.73 -17.84 2.09
N LEU A 175 -3.54 -17.31 2.33
CA LEU A 175 -3.21 -16.57 3.56
C LEU A 175 -3.49 -15.07 3.46
N ILE A 176 -3.99 -14.59 2.34
CA ILE A 176 -4.49 -13.23 2.13
C ILE A 176 -5.97 -13.34 1.72
N LYS A 177 -6.87 -12.66 2.43
CA LYS A 177 -8.31 -12.70 2.12
C LYS A 177 -8.73 -11.63 1.15
N LEU A 178 -8.31 -10.39 1.38
CA LEU A 178 -8.62 -9.23 0.55
C LEU A 178 -7.33 -8.48 0.23
N LEU A 179 -7.08 -8.27 -1.06
CA LEU A 179 -6.05 -7.37 -1.57
C LEU A 179 -6.69 -6.07 -2.01
N LYS A 180 -6.14 -4.94 -1.56
CA LYS A 180 -6.37 -3.62 -2.16
C LYS A 180 -5.09 -3.19 -2.85
N ILE A 181 -5.16 -2.88 -4.14
CA ILE A 181 -4.00 -2.53 -4.96
C ILE A 181 -4.28 -1.24 -5.71
N GLU A 182 -3.38 -0.24 -5.60
CA GLU A 182 -3.39 0.89 -6.51
C GLU A 182 -2.80 0.45 -7.86
N ILE A 183 -3.58 0.62 -8.93
CA ILE A 183 -3.19 0.22 -10.29
C ILE A 183 -3.15 1.46 -11.17
N GLU A 184 -1.95 1.78 -11.67
CA GLU A 184 -1.74 2.86 -12.62
C GLU A 184 -1.77 2.33 -14.06
N PHE A 185 -2.69 2.84 -14.89
CA PHE A 185 -2.89 2.35 -16.26
C PHE A 185 -1.74 2.71 -17.20
N GLU A 186 -1.09 3.85 -17.00
CA GLU A 186 0.07 4.26 -17.81
C GLU A 186 1.27 3.33 -17.65
N LYS A 187 1.34 2.60 -16.53
CA LYS A 187 2.42 1.64 -16.26
C LYS A 187 2.13 0.24 -16.80
N ASN A 188 1.02 0.05 -17.52
CA ASN A 188 0.59 -1.20 -18.19
C ASN A 188 0.57 -2.46 -17.31
N ASN A 189 0.41 -2.28 -15.99
CA ASN A 189 0.44 -3.41 -15.06
C ASN A 189 -0.95 -4.01 -14.79
N PHE A 190 -2.04 -3.40 -15.29
CA PHE A 190 -3.40 -3.82 -14.97
C PHE A 190 -3.68 -5.28 -15.38
N TYR A 191 -3.43 -5.60 -16.66
CA TYR A 191 -3.63 -6.95 -17.17
C TYR A 191 -2.69 -7.96 -16.54
N ASP A 192 -1.43 -7.59 -16.30
CA ASP A 192 -0.44 -8.45 -15.66
C ASP A 192 -0.86 -8.81 -14.23
N ILE A 193 -1.36 -7.83 -13.48
CA ILE A 193 -1.84 -8.04 -12.11
C ILE A 193 -3.05 -8.98 -12.10
N ILE A 194 -4.04 -8.73 -12.97
CA ILE A 194 -5.24 -9.59 -13.08
C ILE A 194 -4.85 -11.01 -13.47
N ASN A 195 -4.06 -11.17 -14.53
CA ASN A 195 -3.66 -12.48 -15.02
C ASN A 195 -2.85 -13.26 -13.98
N TYR A 196 -1.96 -12.57 -13.27
CA TYR A 196 -1.17 -13.20 -12.22
C TYR A 196 -2.04 -13.62 -11.02
N LEU A 197 -2.94 -12.78 -10.55
CA LEU A 197 -3.83 -13.07 -9.44
C LEU A 197 -4.84 -14.17 -9.77
N ASN A 198 -5.33 -14.21 -11.02
CA ASN A 198 -6.23 -15.27 -11.49
C ASN A 198 -5.60 -16.68 -11.39
N GLN A 199 -4.27 -16.83 -11.54
CA GLN A 199 -3.56 -18.11 -11.35
C GLN A 199 -3.73 -18.67 -9.93
N PHE A 200 -4.07 -17.82 -8.96
CA PHE A 200 -4.30 -18.19 -7.56
C PHE A 200 -5.80 -18.10 -7.19
N ASN A 201 -6.70 -18.01 -8.19
CA ASN A 201 -8.14 -17.85 -8.02
C ASN A 201 -8.56 -16.54 -7.31
N TYR A 202 -7.75 -15.48 -7.37
CA TYR A 202 -8.16 -14.14 -6.94
C TYR A 202 -8.83 -13.43 -8.11
N ARG A 203 -10.01 -12.86 -7.85
CA ARG A 203 -10.78 -12.09 -8.84
C ARG A 203 -10.97 -10.66 -8.39
N LEU A 204 -10.99 -9.76 -9.34
CA LEU A 204 -11.37 -8.37 -9.14
C LEU A 204 -12.84 -8.31 -8.73
N THR A 205 -13.14 -7.74 -7.57
CA THR A 205 -14.50 -7.69 -7.01
C THR A 205 -15.08 -6.28 -6.89
N SER A 206 -14.23 -5.26 -6.73
CA SER A 206 -14.71 -3.88 -6.61
C SER A 206 -13.60 -2.85 -6.81
N PHE A 207 -14.00 -1.60 -6.96
CA PHE A 207 -13.15 -0.42 -6.98
C PHE A 207 -13.57 0.56 -5.88
N SER A 208 -12.63 1.27 -5.26
CA SER A 208 -12.95 2.33 -4.30
C SER A 208 -12.64 3.74 -4.80
N LYS A 209 -11.77 3.87 -5.78
CA LYS A 209 -11.28 5.14 -6.31
C LYS A 209 -10.94 4.97 -7.79
N VAL A 210 -11.39 5.91 -8.60
CA VAL A 210 -11.03 6.01 -10.01
C VAL A 210 -10.59 7.43 -10.28
N LYS A 211 -9.40 7.61 -10.82
CA LYS A 211 -8.93 8.91 -11.29
C LYS A 211 -8.76 8.91 -12.80
N PHE A 212 -9.07 10.04 -13.42
CA PHE A 212 -9.02 10.24 -14.85
C PHE A 212 -7.93 11.23 -15.23
N ASN A 213 -7.32 11.02 -16.39
CA ASN A 213 -6.48 11.99 -17.07
C ASN A 213 -7.31 13.14 -17.63
N LYS A 214 -6.65 14.21 -18.10
CA LYS A 214 -7.30 15.36 -18.76
C LYS A 214 -8.12 14.96 -20.00
N ASN A 215 -7.72 13.91 -20.72
CA ASN A 215 -8.40 13.34 -21.87
C ASN A 215 -9.49 12.31 -21.51
N GLN A 216 -9.92 12.27 -20.24
CA GLN A 216 -10.94 11.36 -19.70
C GLN A 216 -10.57 9.86 -19.73
N SER A 217 -9.35 9.49 -20.10
CA SER A 217 -8.86 8.12 -19.89
C SER A 217 -8.60 7.85 -18.41
N ILE A 218 -8.77 6.59 -17.99
CA ILE A 218 -8.47 6.19 -16.60
C ILE A 218 -6.97 6.31 -16.35
N ASN A 219 -6.60 7.05 -15.31
CA ASN A 219 -5.22 7.20 -14.86
C ASN A 219 -4.85 6.09 -13.88
N HIS A 220 -5.58 5.99 -12.77
CA HIS A 220 -5.41 4.91 -11.80
C HIS A 220 -6.72 4.54 -11.11
N ILE A 221 -6.73 3.34 -10.53
CA ILE A 221 -7.83 2.81 -9.71
C ILE A 221 -7.27 2.19 -8.44
N ASP A 222 -8.07 2.24 -7.37
CA ASP A 222 -7.90 1.39 -6.20
C ASP A 222 -8.78 0.14 -6.39
N ALA A 223 -8.17 -1.00 -6.68
CA ALA A 223 -8.86 -2.24 -7.04
C ALA A 223 -8.81 -3.25 -5.88
N TYR A 224 -9.91 -3.98 -5.69
CA TYR A 224 -10.02 -5.03 -4.67
C TYR A 224 -10.10 -6.40 -5.32
N PHE A 225 -9.27 -7.30 -4.82
CA PHE A 225 -9.22 -8.69 -5.26
C PHE A 225 -9.47 -9.64 -4.10
N GLU A 226 -10.32 -10.63 -4.33
CA GLU A 226 -10.64 -11.67 -3.37
C GLU A 226 -10.47 -13.04 -3.99
N LYS A 227 -10.12 -14.01 -3.14
CA LYS A 227 -10.09 -15.39 -3.59
C LYS A 227 -11.52 -15.90 -3.80
N ASN A 228 -11.78 -16.48 -4.96
CA ASN A 228 -12.99 -17.23 -5.19
C ASN A 228 -12.96 -18.52 -4.34
N ASN A 229 -13.99 -18.74 -3.54
CA ASN A 229 -14.19 -19.97 -2.79
C ASN A 229 -14.59 -21.10 -3.74
#